data_f730bf5aa10a583ef6247180845fb768
#
_entry.id   f730bf5aa10a583ef6247180845fb768
#
_cell.length_a   1.000
_cell.length_b   1.000
_cell.length_c   1.000
_cell.angle_alpha   90.00
_cell.angle_beta   90.00
_cell.angle_gamma   90.00
#
_symmetry.space_group_name_H-M   'P 1'
#
loop_
_entity.id
_entity.type
_entity.pdbx_description
1 polymer ?
#
loop_
_entity_poly.entity_id
_entity_poly.type
_entity_poly.pdbx_seq_one_letter_code
_entity_poly.pdbx_strand_id
1 'polypeptide(L)'
;YRYKDSKNIGFVIPKEGATIWADTFAIPKGAKNKALAEKFINFIYEPKISAKNYEYIGYNDPNEKAMEFHSEEFRNDPMLKVGMDNIDKGEWLIDIGEALPMYDRYWTELKTAK
;
A
#
# COMPACT_ATOMS: atom_id res chain seq x y z
N TYR A 1 7.38 6.87 3.83
CA TYR A 1 8.72 6.50 4.33
C TYR A 1 9.58 7.74 4.58
N ARG A 2 9.66 8.66 3.63
CA ARG A 2 10.41 9.91 3.77
C ARG A 2 9.76 10.94 4.70
N TYR A 3 8.50 10.79 4.97
CA TYR A 3 7.76 11.67 5.86
C TYR A 3 8.27 11.62 7.31
N LYS A 4 8.62 10.43 7.81
CA LYS A 4 9.17 10.28 9.16
C LYS A 4 10.52 10.96 9.33
N ASP A 5 11.27 11.11 8.23
CA ASP A 5 12.60 11.71 8.22
C ASP A 5 12.61 13.24 7.97
N SER A 6 11.45 13.83 7.63
CA SER A 6 11.38 15.25 7.30
C SER A 6 10.12 15.92 7.84
N LYS A 7 10.31 16.82 8.79
CA LYS A 7 9.25 17.71 9.31
C LYS A 7 8.71 18.70 8.27
N ASN A 8 9.34 18.78 7.11
CA ASN A 8 9.01 19.72 6.04
C ASN A 8 8.18 19.09 4.92
N ILE A 9 7.82 17.80 5.05
CA ILE A 9 6.98 17.09 4.07
C ILE A 9 5.59 16.91 4.68
N GLY A 10 4.57 17.34 3.95
CA GLY A 10 3.17 17.12 4.28
C GLY A 10 2.52 16.21 3.25
N PHE A 11 1.37 15.68 3.60
CA PHE A 11 0.53 14.89 2.72
C PHE A 11 -0.87 15.48 2.67
N VAL A 12 -1.46 15.47 1.49
CA VAL A 12 -2.83 15.94 1.30
C VAL A 12 -3.53 15.08 0.26
N ILE A 13 -4.77 14.74 0.51
CA ILE A 13 -5.65 14.15 -0.50
C ILE A 13 -6.40 15.29 -1.16
N PRO A 14 -6.25 15.48 -2.47
CA PRO A 14 -6.99 16.50 -3.21
C PRO A 14 -8.50 16.30 -3.09
N LYS A 15 -9.27 17.36 -3.25
CA LYS A 15 -10.74 17.29 -3.24
C LYS A 15 -11.31 16.45 -4.40
N GLU A 16 -10.56 16.34 -5.47
CA GLU A 16 -10.86 15.53 -6.64
C GLU A 16 -10.74 14.02 -6.39
N GLY A 17 -10.13 13.62 -5.28
CA GLY A 17 -9.85 12.23 -4.91
C GLY A 17 -8.39 11.84 -5.08
N ALA A 18 -8.13 10.57 -4.87
CA ALA A 18 -6.79 9.98 -4.99
C ALA A 18 -6.88 8.56 -5.54
N THR A 19 -5.78 8.07 -6.07
CA THR A 19 -5.67 6.68 -6.50
C THR A 19 -5.47 5.76 -5.31
N ILE A 20 -6.19 4.65 -5.29
CA ILE A 20 -6.07 3.59 -4.30
C ILE A 20 -5.54 2.32 -4.98
N TRP A 21 -4.69 1.60 -4.29
CA TRP A 21 -4.23 0.27 -4.69
C TRP A 21 -4.02 -0.62 -3.47
N ALA A 22 -3.93 -1.90 -3.71
CA ALA A 22 -3.57 -2.88 -2.69
C ALA A 22 -2.49 -3.82 -3.24
N ASP A 23 -1.38 -3.94 -2.52
CA ASP A 23 -0.38 -4.95 -2.81
C ASP A 23 -0.85 -6.30 -2.27
N THR A 24 -0.72 -7.33 -3.08
CA THR A 24 -1.22 -8.66 -2.75
C THR A 24 -0.16 -9.73 -2.92
N PHE A 25 -0.22 -10.77 -2.09
CA PHE A 25 0.55 -11.99 -2.31
C PHE A 25 -0.19 -12.90 -3.30
N ALA A 26 0.52 -13.38 -4.31
CA ALA A 26 -0.02 -14.34 -5.26
C ALA A 26 0.89 -15.57 -5.36
N ILE A 27 0.27 -16.75 -5.42
CA ILE A 27 0.98 -18.01 -5.64
C ILE A 27 0.76 -18.44 -7.09
N PRO A 28 1.81 -18.46 -7.94
CA PRO A 28 1.68 -18.88 -9.32
C PRO A 28 1.15 -20.32 -9.44
N LYS A 29 0.35 -20.59 -10.46
CA LYS A 29 -0.25 -21.92 -10.69
C LYS A 29 0.77 -23.06 -10.73
N GLY A 30 1.98 -22.79 -11.23
CA GLY A 30 3.07 -23.77 -11.33
C GLY A 30 4.03 -23.80 -10.14
N ALA A 31 3.71 -23.15 -9.01
CA ALA A 31 4.60 -23.12 -7.84
C ALA A 31 4.82 -24.52 -7.27
N LYS A 32 6.10 -24.95 -7.17
CA LYS A 32 6.47 -26.28 -6.68
C LYS A 32 6.20 -26.48 -5.19
N ASN A 33 6.26 -25.39 -4.40
CA ASN A 33 6.14 -25.41 -2.94
C ASN A 33 4.92 -24.61 -2.45
N LYS A 34 3.75 -24.87 -3.05
CA LYS A 34 2.51 -24.15 -2.73
C LYS A 34 2.21 -24.13 -1.21
N ALA A 35 2.32 -25.29 -0.55
CA ALA A 35 2.05 -25.41 0.88
C ALA A 35 3.01 -24.55 1.75
N LEU A 36 4.27 -24.40 1.33
CA LEU A 36 5.21 -23.53 2.02
C LEU A 36 4.89 -22.06 1.78
N ALA A 37 4.49 -21.69 0.56
CA ALA A 37 4.05 -20.34 0.25
C ALA A 37 2.81 -19.94 1.06
N GLU A 38 1.83 -20.82 1.19
CA GLU A 38 0.65 -20.61 2.03
C GLU A 38 1.03 -20.43 3.51
N LYS A 39 1.96 -21.24 4.03
CA LYS A 39 2.48 -21.06 5.40
C LYS A 39 3.18 -19.73 5.59
N PHE A 40 3.96 -19.29 4.61
CA PHE A 40 4.61 -17.98 4.65
C PHE A 40 3.60 -16.84 4.66
N ILE A 41 2.58 -16.88 3.79
CA ILE A 41 1.52 -15.88 3.77
C ILE A 41 0.80 -15.85 5.11
N ASN A 42 0.40 -17.00 5.66
CA ASN A 42 -0.24 -17.09 6.97
C ASN A 42 0.65 -16.51 8.08
N PHE A 43 1.96 -16.76 8.05
CA PHE A 43 2.90 -16.18 9.01
C PHE A 43 2.95 -14.65 8.92
N ILE A 44 3.01 -14.10 7.71
CA ILE A 44 3.01 -12.64 7.52
C ILE A 44 1.71 -12.00 8.04
N TYR A 45 0.58 -12.72 7.95
CA TYR A 45 -0.71 -12.26 8.44
C TYR A 45 -0.97 -12.55 9.93
N GLU A 46 -0.06 -13.18 10.65
CA GLU A 46 -0.18 -13.25 12.11
C GLU A 46 -0.22 -11.84 12.70
N PRO A 47 -1.17 -11.49 13.58
CA PRO A 47 -1.41 -10.12 14.01
C PRO A 47 -0.16 -9.37 14.49
N LYS A 48 0.68 -10.03 15.30
CA LYS A 48 1.93 -9.44 15.80
C LYS A 48 2.99 -9.22 14.71
N ILE A 49 3.01 -10.09 13.71
CA ILE A 49 3.95 -10.00 12.58
C ILE A 49 3.46 -8.92 11.62
N SER A 50 2.15 -8.92 11.31
CA SER A 50 1.51 -7.91 10.50
C SER A 50 1.79 -6.51 11.05
N ALA A 51 1.51 -6.28 12.32
CA ALA A 51 1.75 -5.00 12.98
C ALA A 51 3.20 -4.50 12.79
N LYS A 52 4.19 -5.36 13.07
CA LYS A 52 5.60 -5.01 12.88
C LYS A 52 5.94 -4.68 11.43
N ASN A 53 5.38 -5.46 10.49
CA ASN A 53 5.64 -5.30 9.08
C ASN A 53 5.08 -3.96 8.57
N TYR A 54 3.82 -3.65 8.90
CA TYR A 54 3.17 -2.41 8.46
C TYR A 54 3.75 -1.17 9.14
N GLU A 55 4.18 -1.23 10.40
CA GLU A 55 4.93 -0.15 11.03
C GLU A 55 6.27 0.12 10.34
N TYR A 56 6.96 -0.94 9.89
CA TYR A 56 8.20 -0.81 9.14
C TYR A 56 7.98 -0.17 7.76
N ILE A 57 6.95 -0.61 7.06
CA ILE A 57 6.62 -0.13 5.71
C ILE A 57 6.00 1.28 5.77
N GLY A 58 5.22 1.59 6.81
CA GLY A 58 4.48 2.84 6.96
C GLY A 58 3.18 2.89 6.15
N TYR A 59 2.55 1.74 5.91
CA TYR A 59 1.27 1.63 5.23
C TYR A 59 0.15 1.24 6.21
N ASN A 60 -1.09 1.50 5.83
CA ASN A 60 -2.25 1.02 6.59
C ASN A 60 -2.28 -0.51 6.60
N ASP A 61 -2.47 -1.09 7.78
CA ASP A 61 -2.57 -2.53 7.96
C ASP A 61 -4.03 -2.98 7.71
N PRO A 62 -4.29 -3.87 6.74
CA PRO A 62 -5.64 -4.38 6.49
C PRO A 62 -6.08 -5.44 7.51
N ASN A 63 -5.20 -5.86 8.42
CA ASN A 63 -5.51 -6.85 9.44
C ASN A 63 -6.06 -6.18 10.70
N GLU A 64 -7.37 -6.19 10.89
CA GLU A 64 -8.02 -5.60 12.06
C GLU A 64 -7.45 -6.08 13.40
N LYS A 65 -7.09 -7.37 13.49
CA LYS A 65 -6.52 -7.95 14.71
C LYS A 65 -5.10 -7.45 15.00
N ALA A 66 -4.39 -6.93 14.00
CA ALA A 66 -3.08 -6.35 14.19
C ALA A 66 -3.14 -4.98 14.89
N MET A 67 -4.29 -4.31 14.88
CA MET A 67 -4.45 -2.99 15.48
C MET A 67 -4.13 -2.98 16.98
N GLU A 68 -4.36 -4.08 17.69
CA GLU A 68 -4.03 -4.22 19.11
C GLU A 68 -2.52 -4.27 19.39
N PHE A 69 -1.73 -4.66 18.36
CA PHE A 69 -0.28 -4.84 18.46
C PHE A 69 0.51 -3.68 17.90
N HIS A 70 -0.14 -2.73 17.24
CA HIS A 70 0.50 -1.51 16.77
C HIS A 70 0.86 -0.59 17.93
N SER A 71 1.97 0.12 17.78
CA SER A 71 2.36 1.19 18.70
C SER A 71 1.30 2.29 18.73
N GLU A 72 1.25 3.02 19.84
CA GLU A 72 0.36 4.17 19.97
C GLU A 72 0.71 5.26 18.94
N GLU A 73 1.99 5.46 18.65
CA GLU A 73 2.47 6.36 17.62
C GLU A 73 1.88 6.02 16.24
N PHE A 74 1.97 4.74 15.84
CA PHE A 74 1.43 4.29 14.56
C PHE A 74 -0.09 4.46 14.48
N ARG A 75 -0.82 4.05 15.52
CA ARG A 75 -2.29 4.17 15.57
C ARG A 75 -2.77 5.63 15.49
N ASN A 76 -1.97 6.56 15.96
CA ASN A 76 -2.29 7.99 15.98
C ASN A 76 -1.64 8.79 14.86
N ASP A 77 -0.93 8.13 13.93
CA ASP A 77 -0.31 8.81 12.79
C ASP A 77 -1.39 9.49 11.94
N PRO A 78 -1.36 10.83 11.83
CA PRO A 78 -2.37 11.57 11.08
C PRO A 78 -2.38 11.23 9.59
N MET A 79 -1.25 10.80 9.04
CA MET A 79 -1.13 10.40 7.64
C MET A 79 -1.92 9.13 7.34
N LEU A 80 -1.81 8.13 8.21
CA LEU A 80 -2.55 6.88 8.08
C LEU A 80 -4.05 7.12 8.24
N LYS A 81 -4.44 7.97 9.19
CA LYS A 81 -5.85 8.35 9.40
C LYS A 81 -6.43 9.07 8.18
N VAL A 82 -5.72 10.02 7.60
CA VAL A 82 -6.20 10.75 6.40
C VAL A 82 -6.46 9.79 5.25
N GLY A 83 -5.62 8.78 5.06
CA GLY A 83 -5.83 7.74 4.04
C GLY A 83 -7.11 6.94 4.29
N MET A 84 -7.32 6.47 5.51
CA MET A 84 -8.50 5.68 5.87
C MET A 84 -9.81 6.49 5.82
N ASP A 85 -9.80 7.72 6.33
CA ASP A 85 -10.98 8.60 6.37
C ASP A 85 -11.46 9.03 4.98
N ASN A 86 -10.64 8.88 3.95
CA ASN A 86 -10.96 9.26 2.58
C ASN A 86 -10.95 8.09 1.58
N ILE A 87 -10.93 6.87 2.06
CA ILE A 87 -10.88 5.68 1.18
C ILE A 87 -12.05 5.64 0.20
N ASP A 88 -13.23 6.09 0.61
CA ASP A 88 -14.43 6.13 -0.23
C ASP A 88 -14.36 7.18 -1.36
N LYS A 89 -13.41 8.10 -1.28
CA LYS A 89 -13.16 9.11 -2.33
C LYS A 89 -12.08 8.69 -3.30
N GLY A 90 -11.49 7.53 -3.09
CA GLY A 90 -10.42 7.03 -3.92
C GLY A 90 -10.91 6.23 -5.11
N GLU A 91 -10.13 6.26 -6.18
CA GLU A 91 -10.34 5.45 -7.37
C GLU A 91 -9.36 4.27 -7.38
N TRP A 92 -9.90 3.06 -7.45
CA TRP A 92 -9.07 1.87 -7.50
C TRP A 92 -8.30 1.75 -8.80
N LEU A 93 -7.01 1.43 -8.71
CA LEU A 93 -6.22 1.05 -9.87
C LEU A 93 -6.78 -0.26 -10.44
N ILE A 94 -7.20 -0.18 -11.69
CA ILE A 94 -7.71 -1.32 -12.46
C ILE A 94 -6.80 -1.59 -13.66
N ASP A 95 -6.94 -2.77 -14.24
CA ASP A 95 -6.29 -3.07 -15.53
C ASP A 95 -6.87 -2.16 -16.63
N ILE A 96 -6.01 -1.36 -17.24
CA ILE A 96 -6.36 -0.42 -18.30
C ILE A 96 -6.30 -1.05 -19.70
N GLY A 97 -5.95 -2.34 -19.79
CA GLY A 97 -5.98 -3.11 -21.03
C GLY A 97 -5.24 -2.45 -22.18
N GLU A 98 -5.93 -2.19 -23.31
CA GLU A 98 -5.37 -1.62 -24.51
C GLU A 98 -4.82 -0.18 -24.36
N ALA A 99 -5.14 0.53 -23.30
CA ALA A 99 -4.61 1.85 -23.02
C ALA A 99 -3.16 1.83 -22.44
N LEU A 100 -2.65 0.67 -21.99
CA LEU A 100 -1.32 0.56 -21.39
C LEU A 100 -0.19 1.11 -22.27
N PRO A 101 -0.11 0.81 -23.59
CA PRO A 101 0.95 1.35 -24.44
C PRO A 101 0.94 2.89 -24.55
N MET A 102 -0.23 3.51 -24.39
CA MET A 102 -0.35 4.97 -24.39
C MET A 102 0.23 5.57 -23.10
N TYR A 103 -0.01 4.94 -21.94
CA TYR A 103 0.60 5.33 -20.68
C TYR A 103 2.14 5.21 -20.73
N ASP A 104 2.66 4.09 -21.24
CA ASP A 104 4.10 3.86 -21.38
C ASP A 104 4.76 4.91 -22.27
N ARG A 105 4.10 5.28 -23.36
CA ARG A 105 4.58 6.35 -24.25
C ARG A 105 4.66 7.68 -23.52
N TYR A 106 3.57 8.14 -22.91
CA TYR A 106 3.54 9.42 -22.19
C TYR A 106 4.51 9.45 -21.01
N TRP A 107 4.66 8.34 -20.30
CA TRP A 107 5.63 8.25 -19.23
C TRP A 107 7.07 8.36 -19.75
N THR A 108 7.34 7.77 -20.89
CA THR A 108 8.65 7.87 -21.54
C THR A 108 8.93 9.29 -22.02
N GLU A 109 7.97 9.92 -22.68
CA GLU A 109 8.06 11.31 -23.10
C GLU A 109 8.34 12.24 -21.91
N LEU A 110 7.60 12.07 -20.81
CA LEU A 110 7.79 12.86 -19.60
C LEU A 110 9.21 12.70 -19.01
N LYS A 111 9.71 11.47 -18.93
CA LYS A 111 11.06 11.21 -18.37
C LYS A 111 12.20 11.71 -19.26
N THR A 112 11.96 11.81 -20.55
CA THR A 112 12.97 12.25 -21.53
C THR A 112 12.83 13.72 -21.93
N ALA A 113 11.79 14.41 -21.47
CA ALA A 113 11.64 15.85 -21.62
C ALA A 113 12.82 16.57 -20.93
N LYS A 114 13.50 17.45 -21.67
CA LYS A 114 14.60 18.28 -21.17
C LYS A 114 14.09 19.63 -20.69
#